data_f3151584ff8853616a5271205403c186
#
_entry.id   f3151584ff8853616a5271205403c186
#
_cell.length_a   1.000
_cell.length_b   1.000
_cell.length_c   1.000
_cell.angle_alpha   90.00
_cell.angle_beta   90.00
_cell.angle_gamma   90.00
#
_symmetry.space_group_name_H-M   'P 1'
#
loop_
_entity.id
_entity.type
_entity.pdbx_description
1 polymer ?
#
loop_
_entity_poly.entity_id
_entity_poly.type
_entity_poly.pdbx_seq_one_letter_code
_entity_poly.pdbx_strand_id
1 'polypeptide(L)'
;SNSLNMNLLGSLSYDQELSDITGFQIHGRQIAVVGLINGTSFVDISDPQNPIELNRIPGDPSTWRDMKFWNNHVYIGTEADMGLQVVDVSNLNDIHLVNTILDFDNSHNIHIWEGYLFIIGADMHDIWIYDLSIPSSPTLVGTWNEDYLHDIDVHNNKIYGMGINTSIVYIIDITDI
;
A
#
# COMPACT_ATOMS: atom_id res chain seq x y z
N SER A 1 24.24 -22.07 6.13
CA SER A 1 23.04 -21.43 6.73
C SER A 1 22.28 -22.47 7.53
N ASN A 2 21.73 -22.08 8.68
CA ASN A 2 20.95 -22.97 9.55
C ASN A 2 19.44 -22.89 9.24
N SER A 3 19.06 -22.78 7.97
CA SER A 3 17.66 -22.76 7.56
C SER A 3 17.10 -24.19 7.47
N LEU A 4 15.87 -24.38 7.95
CA LEU A 4 15.13 -25.63 7.89
C LEU A 4 14.03 -25.52 6.81
N ASN A 5 14.11 -26.37 5.79
CA ASN A 5 13.14 -26.43 4.68
C ASN A 5 12.99 -25.10 3.90
N MET A 6 14.00 -24.21 3.94
CA MET A 6 14.04 -22.96 3.18
C MET A 6 15.41 -22.81 2.50
N ASN A 7 15.39 -22.35 1.26
CA ASN A 7 16.60 -22.04 0.50
C ASN A 7 16.51 -20.59 0.01
N LEU A 8 17.58 -19.82 0.20
CA LEU A 8 17.72 -18.53 -0.44
C LEU A 8 17.95 -18.75 -1.94
N LEU A 9 17.10 -18.17 -2.78
CA LEU A 9 17.22 -18.27 -4.24
C LEU A 9 17.97 -17.08 -4.82
N GLY A 10 17.73 -15.86 -4.34
CA GLY A 10 18.37 -14.65 -4.79
C GLY A 10 18.17 -13.50 -3.81
N SER A 11 18.79 -12.36 -4.09
CA SER A 11 18.64 -11.13 -3.32
C SER A 11 18.92 -9.91 -4.19
N LEU A 12 18.29 -8.78 -3.87
CA LEU A 12 18.58 -7.46 -4.39
C LEU A 12 18.94 -6.54 -3.23
N SER A 13 20.02 -5.78 -3.35
CA SER A 13 20.50 -4.88 -2.29
C SER A 13 20.21 -3.43 -2.66
N TYR A 14 19.87 -2.64 -1.67
CA TYR A 14 19.68 -1.19 -1.77
C TYR A 14 20.69 -0.47 -0.87
N ASP A 15 20.96 0.78 -1.18
CA ASP A 15 21.84 1.68 -0.43
C ASP A 15 21.12 2.47 0.66
N GLN A 16 19.87 2.10 0.97
CA GLN A 16 19.01 2.75 1.94
C GLN A 16 18.17 1.72 2.70
N GLU A 17 17.58 2.11 3.82
CA GLU A 17 16.69 1.26 4.61
C GLU A 17 15.43 0.94 3.83
N LEU A 18 14.89 -0.23 4.11
CA LEU A 18 13.64 -0.74 3.54
C LEU A 18 12.53 -0.67 4.59
N SER A 19 11.30 -0.45 4.16
CA SER A 19 10.12 -0.47 5.01
C SER A 19 9.31 -1.74 4.75
N ASP A 20 8.22 -1.64 4.04
CA ASP A 20 7.32 -2.75 3.76
C ASP A 20 7.53 -3.33 2.36
N ILE A 21 6.89 -4.47 2.11
CA ILE A 21 6.92 -5.16 0.82
C ILE A 21 5.55 -5.76 0.50
N THR A 22 5.09 -5.57 -0.73
CA THR A 22 3.96 -6.30 -1.29
C THR A 22 4.34 -6.93 -2.62
N GLY A 23 3.45 -7.71 -3.22
CA GLY A 23 3.70 -8.30 -4.52
C GLY A 23 2.42 -8.56 -5.30
N PHE A 24 2.54 -8.60 -6.62
CA PHE A 24 1.44 -8.93 -7.51
C PHE A 24 1.95 -9.68 -8.73
N GLN A 25 0.99 -10.24 -9.49
CA GLN A 25 1.27 -10.87 -10.79
C GLN A 25 0.54 -10.11 -11.89
N ILE A 26 1.27 -9.79 -12.97
CA ILE A 26 0.72 -9.11 -14.15
C ILE A 26 1.43 -9.61 -15.42
N HIS A 27 0.68 -9.87 -16.49
CA HIS A 27 1.22 -10.35 -17.78
C HIS A 27 2.15 -11.57 -17.66
N GLY A 28 1.89 -12.46 -16.69
CA GLY A 28 2.70 -13.65 -16.42
C GLY A 28 4.02 -13.38 -15.69
N ARG A 29 4.29 -12.12 -15.29
CA ARG A 29 5.45 -11.74 -14.48
C ARG A 29 5.06 -11.57 -13.02
N GLN A 30 5.98 -11.87 -12.12
CA GLN A 30 5.86 -11.66 -10.68
C GLN A 30 6.62 -10.39 -10.29
N ILE A 31 5.95 -9.47 -9.63
CA ILE A 31 6.52 -8.16 -9.25
C ILE A 31 6.49 -8.03 -7.74
N ALA A 32 7.62 -7.66 -7.17
CA ALA A 32 7.70 -7.16 -5.80
C ALA A 32 7.70 -5.64 -5.81
N VAL A 33 6.97 -5.04 -4.88
CA VAL A 33 6.94 -3.60 -4.63
C VAL A 33 7.57 -3.37 -3.27
N VAL A 34 8.67 -2.64 -3.24
CA VAL A 34 9.52 -2.48 -2.07
C VAL A 34 9.51 -1.02 -1.64
N GLY A 35 9.08 -0.76 -0.42
CA GLY A 35 9.16 0.56 0.22
C GLY A 35 10.61 0.90 0.58
N LEU A 36 11.06 2.07 0.16
CA LEU A 36 12.37 2.66 0.43
C LEU A 36 12.19 3.96 1.23
N ILE A 37 13.24 4.44 1.90
CA ILE A 37 13.20 5.75 2.58
C ILE A 37 12.76 6.86 1.62
N ASN A 38 13.29 6.89 0.39
CA ASN A 38 13.06 7.98 -0.56
C ASN A 38 12.19 7.56 -1.76
N GLY A 39 11.25 6.63 -1.56
CA GLY A 39 10.33 6.22 -2.62
C GLY A 39 9.98 4.74 -2.58
N THR A 40 9.55 4.22 -3.72
CA THR A 40 9.08 2.84 -3.87
C THR A 40 9.68 2.19 -5.11
N SER A 41 10.29 1.03 -4.96
CA SER A 41 10.92 0.25 -6.04
C SER A 41 9.99 -0.85 -6.54
N PHE A 42 9.96 -1.03 -7.85
CA PHE A 42 9.23 -2.11 -8.54
C PHE A 42 10.24 -3.09 -9.12
N VAL A 43 10.18 -4.34 -8.68
CA VAL A 43 11.19 -5.36 -8.97
C VAL A 43 10.55 -6.56 -9.64
N ASP A 44 11.03 -6.92 -10.82
CA ASP A 44 10.70 -8.22 -11.41
C ASP A 44 11.43 -9.34 -10.68
N ILE A 45 10.66 -10.25 -10.11
CA ILE A 45 11.13 -11.44 -9.40
C ILE A 45 10.71 -12.74 -10.09
N SER A 46 10.33 -12.65 -11.38
CA SER A 46 9.91 -13.82 -12.17
C SER A 46 11.03 -14.87 -12.30
N ASP A 47 12.29 -14.40 -12.39
CA ASP A 47 13.48 -15.24 -12.13
C ASP A 47 14.00 -14.90 -10.72
N PRO A 48 13.70 -15.73 -9.71
CA PRO A 48 14.08 -15.43 -8.33
C PRO A 48 15.59 -15.45 -8.08
N GLN A 49 16.39 -16.00 -9.00
CA GLN A 49 17.85 -15.98 -8.91
C GLN A 49 18.45 -14.66 -9.42
N ASN A 50 17.70 -13.94 -10.26
CA ASN A 50 18.12 -12.70 -10.90
C ASN A 50 17.03 -11.63 -10.80
N PRO A 51 16.70 -11.10 -9.60
CA PRO A 51 15.71 -10.02 -9.45
C PRO A 51 16.22 -8.74 -10.12
N ILE A 52 15.33 -8.05 -10.83
CA ILE A 52 15.67 -6.85 -11.62
C ILE A 52 14.76 -5.69 -11.21
N GLU A 53 15.34 -4.57 -10.75
CA GLU A 53 14.59 -3.32 -10.55
C GLU A 53 14.14 -2.78 -11.91
N LEU A 54 12.81 -2.61 -12.08
CA LEU A 54 12.19 -2.11 -13.31
C LEU A 54 12.11 -0.59 -13.31
N ASN A 55 11.66 -0.02 -12.20
CA ASN A 55 11.52 1.41 -12.00
C ASN A 55 11.48 1.75 -10.51
N ARG A 56 11.64 3.03 -10.21
CA ARG A 56 11.52 3.60 -8.87
C ARG A 56 10.67 4.86 -8.93
N ILE A 57 9.61 4.91 -8.13
CA ILE A 57 8.80 6.11 -7.92
C ILE A 57 9.37 6.87 -6.74
N PRO A 58 9.79 8.13 -6.90
CA PRO A 58 10.31 8.93 -5.80
C PRO A 58 9.21 9.27 -4.79
N GLY A 59 9.62 9.49 -3.54
CA GLY A 59 8.75 9.93 -2.44
C GLY A 59 9.57 10.65 -1.37
N ASP A 60 8.90 11.43 -0.54
CA ASP A 60 9.52 12.13 0.57
C ASP A 60 10.06 11.14 1.61
N PRO A 61 11.12 11.51 2.35
CA PRO A 61 11.76 10.60 3.29
C PRO A 61 10.80 10.08 4.36
N SER A 62 10.65 8.76 4.44
CA SER A 62 9.89 8.07 5.47
C SER A 62 10.41 6.66 5.67
N THR A 63 10.47 6.22 6.93
CA THR A 63 10.74 4.82 7.29
C THR A 63 9.50 3.95 7.20
N TRP A 64 8.35 4.52 6.87
CA TRP A 64 7.08 3.81 6.81
C TRP A 64 6.35 4.06 5.48
N ARG A 65 6.19 3.00 4.69
CA ARG A 65 5.41 2.98 3.47
C ARG A 65 4.64 1.67 3.40
N ASP A 66 3.34 1.74 3.18
CA ASP A 66 2.53 0.57 2.89
C ASP A 66 2.04 0.63 1.44
N MET A 67 2.01 -0.51 0.76
CA MET A 67 1.66 -0.59 -0.65
C MET A 67 0.62 -1.68 -0.89
N LYS A 68 -0.40 -1.39 -1.70
CA LYS A 68 -1.38 -2.38 -2.13
C LYS A 68 -1.60 -2.30 -3.65
N PHE A 69 -1.82 -3.46 -4.26
CA PHE A 69 -2.11 -3.56 -5.70
C PHE A 69 -3.60 -3.79 -5.93
N TRP A 70 -4.17 -3.06 -6.89
CA TRP A 70 -5.52 -3.27 -7.40
C TRP A 70 -5.63 -2.85 -8.86
N ASN A 71 -6.16 -3.73 -9.72
CA ASN A 71 -6.54 -3.45 -11.10
C ASN A 71 -5.50 -2.63 -11.88
N ASN A 72 -4.27 -3.17 -12.01
CA ASN A 72 -3.12 -2.57 -12.70
C ASN A 72 -2.59 -1.26 -12.07
N HIS A 73 -2.96 -0.94 -10.83
CA HIS A 73 -2.43 0.20 -10.10
C HIS A 73 -1.85 -0.24 -8.75
N VAL A 74 -0.84 0.48 -8.30
CA VAL A 74 -0.29 0.36 -6.94
C VAL A 74 -0.57 1.65 -6.20
N TYR A 75 -1.17 1.52 -5.03
CA TYR A 75 -1.44 2.61 -4.09
C TYR A 75 -0.35 2.58 -3.03
N ILE A 76 0.22 3.75 -2.71
CA ILE A 76 1.36 3.88 -1.80
C ILE A 76 1.00 4.90 -0.73
N GLY A 77 0.75 4.42 0.49
CA GLY A 77 0.62 5.23 1.70
C GLY A 77 1.98 5.45 2.35
N THR A 78 2.12 6.51 3.13
CA THR A 78 3.35 6.87 3.83
C THR A 78 3.07 7.79 5.02
N GLU A 79 3.95 7.75 6.03
CA GLU A 79 3.95 8.72 7.13
C GLU A 79 4.65 10.04 6.79
N ALA A 80 5.19 10.21 5.56
CA ALA A 80 5.60 11.53 5.06
C ALA A 80 4.38 12.33 4.61
N ASP A 81 4.44 13.66 4.76
CA ASP A 81 3.36 14.58 4.39
C ASP A 81 3.29 14.77 2.86
N MET A 82 2.80 13.75 2.17
CA MET A 82 2.69 13.75 0.71
C MET A 82 1.41 13.08 0.17
N GLY A 83 0.46 12.77 1.05
CA GLY A 83 -0.78 12.07 0.70
C GLY A 83 -0.55 10.65 0.22
N LEU A 84 -1.40 10.17 -0.69
CA LEU A 84 -1.32 8.84 -1.27
C LEU A 84 -0.96 8.90 -2.74
N GLN A 85 0.09 8.20 -3.15
CA GLN A 85 0.48 8.07 -4.55
C GLN A 85 -0.28 6.92 -5.23
N VAL A 86 -0.73 7.15 -6.48
CA VAL A 86 -1.35 6.14 -7.35
C VAL A 86 -0.43 5.93 -8.56
N VAL A 87 0.06 4.72 -8.73
CA VAL A 87 1.03 4.35 -9.76
C VAL A 87 0.41 3.39 -10.76
N ASP A 88 0.44 3.71 -12.05
CA ASP A 88 0.06 2.80 -13.12
C ASP A 88 1.17 1.78 -13.38
N VAL A 89 0.83 0.50 -13.33
CA VAL A 89 1.71 -0.63 -13.59
C VAL A 89 1.19 -1.50 -14.75
N SER A 90 0.22 -1.01 -15.51
CA SER A 90 -0.35 -1.73 -16.67
C SER A 90 0.68 -2.05 -17.73
N ASN A 91 1.71 -1.21 -17.86
CA ASN A 91 2.87 -1.44 -18.72
C ASN A 91 4.14 -1.46 -17.88
N LEU A 92 4.73 -2.63 -17.66
CA LEU A 92 5.94 -2.79 -16.85
C LEU A 92 7.20 -2.12 -17.44
N ASN A 93 7.16 -1.67 -18.71
CA ASN A 93 8.23 -0.86 -19.31
C ASN A 93 8.02 0.65 -19.13
N ASP A 94 6.87 1.04 -18.56
CA ASP A 94 6.47 2.43 -18.34
C ASP A 94 5.65 2.55 -17.04
N ILE A 95 6.25 2.15 -15.93
CA ILE A 95 5.66 2.29 -14.59
C ILE A 95 5.77 3.76 -14.19
N HIS A 96 4.66 4.44 -13.90
CA HIS A 96 4.67 5.87 -13.60
C HIS A 96 3.56 6.31 -12.65
N LEU A 97 3.80 7.41 -11.94
CA LEU A 97 2.81 8.07 -11.10
C LEU A 97 1.72 8.68 -11.99
N VAL A 98 0.46 8.34 -11.73
CA VAL A 98 -0.71 8.86 -12.48
C VAL A 98 -1.54 9.84 -11.65
N ASN A 99 -1.49 9.73 -10.32
CA ASN A 99 -2.25 10.60 -9.43
C ASN A 99 -1.61 10.67 -8.05
N THR A 100 -1.95 11.72 -7.30
CA THR A 100 -1.70 11.84 -5.87
C THR A 100 -2.95 12.37 -5.20
N ILE A 101 -3.47 11.64 -4.22
CA ILE A 101 -4.60 12.08 -3.39
C ILE A 101 -4.03 12.92 -2.25
N LEU A 102 -4.51 14.16 -2.13
CA LEU A 102 -4.04 15.16 -1.16
C LEU A 102 -5.18 15.58 -0.19
N ASP A 103 -6.17 14.71 0.03
CA ASP A 103 -7.26 14.97 0.98
C ASP A 103 -6.78 14.85 2.45
N PHE A 104 -5.64 14.20 2.66
CA PHE A 104 -4.90 14.05 3.91
C PHE A 104 -3.39 14.20 3.65
N ASP A 105 -2.61 14.53 4.68
CA ASP A 105 -1.16 14.73 4.54
C ASP A 105 -0.39 13.41 4.57
N ASN A 106 -0.71 12.49 5.49
CA ASN A 106 0.00 11.23 5.70
C ASN A 106 -0.94 10.09 6.11
N SER A 107 -0.44 8.86 6.11
CA SER A 107 -1.17 7.68 6.57
C SER A 107 -0.22 6.64 7.15
N HIS A 108 -0.69 5.88 8.16
CA HIS A 108 0.08 4.80 8.77
C HIS A 108 0.00 3.52 7.94
N ASN A 109 -1.21 3.12 7.52
CA ASN A 109 -1.45 1.87 6.81
C ASN A 109 -2.52 2.05 5.72
N ILE A 110 -2.59 1.14 4.76
CA ILE A 110 -3.66 1.09 3.75
C ILE A 110 -4.17 -0.34 3.57
N HIS A 111 -5.44 -0.49 3.26
CA HIS A 111 -6.08 -1.79 3.01
C HIS A 111 -6.95 -1.72 1.75
N ILE A 112 -7.07 -2.81 1.00
CA ILE A 112 -8.00 -2.90 -0.14
C ILE A 112 -8.92 -4.09 0.05
N TRP A 113 -10.23 -3.85 -0.09
CA TRP A 113 -11.25 -4.87 -0.05
C TRP A 113 -12.34 -4.59 -1.10
N GLU A 114 -12.59 -5.54 -1.99
CA GLU A 114 -13.65 -5.51 -3.02
C GLU A 114 -13.76 -4.19 -3.82
N GLY A 115 -12.62 -3.59 -4.17
CA GLY A 115 -12.59 -2.36 -4.97
C GLY A 115 -12.72 -1.08 -4.16
N TYR A 116 -12.63 -1.16 -2.85
CA TYR A 116 -12.50 -0.01 -1.95
C TYR A 116 -11.12 0.04 -1.33
N LEU A 117 -10.55 1.24 -1.28
CA LEU A 117 -9.29 1.53 -0.61
C LEU A 117 -9.58 2.22 0.72
N PHE A 118 -9.03 1.67 1.78
CA PHE A 118 -9.10 2.20 3.14
C PHE A 118 -7.73 2.79 3.49
N ILE A 119 -7.71 4.05 3.91
CA ILE A 119 -6.54 4.74 4.45
C ILE A 119 -6.69 4.79 5.96
N ILE A 120 -5.69 4.35 6.70
CA ILE A 120 -5.76 4.12 8.15
C ILE A 120 -4.70 4.93 8.85
N GLY A 121 -5.06 5.51 10.01
CA GLY A 121 -4.16 6.34 10.80
C GLY A 121 -3.70 7.59 10.05
N ALA A 122 -4.58 8.16 9.21
CA ALA A 122 -4.37 9.41 8.53
C ALA A 122 -4.70 10.59 9.46
N ASP A 123 -4.13 11.74 9.16
CA ASP A 123 -4.52 12.98 9.80
C ASP A 123 -5.97 13.35 9.46
N MET A 124 -6.64 14.16 10.30
CA MET A 124 -8.02 14.64 10.21
C MET A 124 -9.10 13.55 10.42
N HIS A 125 -8.95 12.36 9.85
CA HIS A 125 -9.85 11.21 10.02
C HIS A 125 -9.05 9.92 10.17
N ASP A 126 -9.49 9.05 11.06
CA ASP A 126 -8.79 7.79 11.33
C ASP A 126 -8.96 6.78 10.20
N ILE A 127 -10.09 6.84 9.47
CA ILE A 127 -10.31 6.07 8.24
C ILE A 127 -10.84 6.99 7.15
N TRP A 128 -10.24 6.89 5.95
CA TRP A 128 -10.79 7.40 4.69
C TRP A 128 -11.07 6.23 3.77
N ILE A 129 -12.25 6.24 3.10
CA ILE A 129 -12.67 5.15 2.21
C ILE A 129 -12.86 5.71 0.80
N TYR A 130 -12.13 5.13 -0.16
CA TYR A 130 -12.21 5.52 -1.57
C TYR A 130 -12.72 4.37 -2.43
N ASP A 131 -13.66 4.67 -3.34
CA ASP A 131 -14.07 3.79 -4.42
C ASP A 131 -13.00 3.75 -5.53
N LEU A 132 -12.59 2.56 -5.93
CA LEU A 132 -11.60 2.27 -6.97
C LEU A 132 -12.23 1.86 -8.31
N SER A 133 -13.49 2.20 -8.58
CA SER A 133 -14.15 1.95 -9.89
C SER A 133 -13.37 2.57 -11.04
N ILE A 134 -12.69 3.71 -10.79
CA ILE A 134 -11.69 4.32 -11.66
C ILE A 134 -10.35 4.26 -10.92
N PRO A 135 -9.53 3.21 -11.12
CA PRO A 135 -8.34 2.98 -10.29
C PRO A 135 -7.32 4.11 -10.30
N SER A 136 -7.17 4.83 -11.43
CA SER A 136 -6.28 6.01 -11.54
C SER A 136 -6.82 7.27 -10.86
N SER A 137 -8.11 7.28 -10.48
CA SER A 137 -8.78 8.45 -9.89
C SER A 137 -9.78 8.00 -8.81
N PRO A 138 -9.30 7.50 -7.66
CA PRO A 138 -10.14 7.10 -6.55
C PRO A 138 -11.09 8.21 -6.10
N THR A 139 -12.31 7.85 -5.72
CA THR A 139 -13.34 8.80 -5.29
C THR A 139 -13.66 8.58 -3.82
N LEU A 140 -13.58 9.61 -2.99
CA LEU A 140 -13.94 9.54 -1.58
C LEU A 140 -15.43 9.20 -1.42
N VAL A 141 -15.73 8.15 -0.63
CA VAL A 141 -17.11 7.69 -0.38
C VAL A 141 -17.45 7.61 1.11
N GLY A 142 -16.47 7.65 1.99
CA GLY A 142 -16.73 7.61 3.43
C GLY A 142 -15.52 8.01 4.27
N THR A 143 -15.80 8.41 5.51
CA THR A 143 -14.79 8.66 6.54
C THR A 143 -15.32 8.20 7.90
N TRP A 144 -14.42 7.84 8.80
CA TRP A 144 -14.70 7.53 10.19
C TRP A 144 -13.68 8.21 11.09
N ASN A 145 -14.08 8.72 12.26
CA ASN A 145 -13.21 9.54 13.12
C ASN A 145 -13.66 9.47 14.59
N GLU A 146 -13.41 8.34 15.23
CA GLU A 146 -13.70 8.17 16.68
C GLU A 146 -12.47 7.76 17.47
N ASP A 147 -11.45 7.12 16.84
CA ASP A 147 -10.23 6.68 17.49
C ASP A 147 -9.13 6.42 16.45
N TYR A 148 -7.87 6.65 16.82
CA TYR A 148 -6.74 6.26 15.98
C TYR A 148 -6.68 4.74 15.84
N LEU A 149 -6.83 4.26 14.61
CA LEU A 149 -6.67 2.85 14.28
C LEU A 149 -5.27 2.59 13.72
N HIS A 150 -4.57 1.64 14.32
CA HIS A 150 -3.25 1.23 13.87
C HIS A 150 -3.31 0.31 12.63
N ASP A 151 -4.31 -0.57 12.61
CA ASP A 151 -4.52 -1.54 11.55
C ASP A 151 -6.00 -1.95 11.48
N ILE A 152 -6.41 -2.43 10.31
CA ILE A 152 -7.76 -2.96 10.10
C ILE A 152 -7.73 -4.27 9.30
N ASP A 153 -8.78 -5.05 9.45
CA ASP A 153 -9.20 -6.07 8.49
C ASP A 153 -10.63 -5.81 8.06
N VAL A 154 -10.97 -6.14 6.80
CA VAL A 154 -12.30 -5.90 6.26
C VAL A 154 -12.90 -7.20 5.77
N HIS A 155 -14.07 -7.55 6.30
CA HIS A 155 -14.75 -8.78 5.98
C HIS A 155 -16.27 -8.66 6.14
N ASN A 156 -17.06 -9.18 5.19
CA ASN A 156 -18.53 -9.19 5.23
C ASN A 156 -19.12 -7.78 5.52
N ASN A 157 -18.72 -6.77 4.77
CA ASN A 157 -19.15 -5.37 4.92
C ASN A 157 -18.92 -4.80 6.33
N LYS A 158 -17.88 -5.25 7.01
CA LYS A 158 -17.47 -4.73 8.31
C LYS A 158 -15.98 -4.51 8.37
N ILE A 159 -15.60 -3.39 8.95
CA ILE A 159 -14.21 -3.12 9.35
C ILE A 159 -14.04 -3.62 10.78
N TYR A 160 -12.97 -4.36 11.02
CA TYR A 160 -12.46 -4.71 12.34
C TYR A 160 -11.21 -3.90 12.58
N GLY A 161 -11.30 -2.86 13.41
CA GLY A 161 -10.24 -1.88 13.62
C GLY A 161 -9.59 -2.01 15.00
N MET A 162 -8.28 -1.74 15.06
CA MET A 162 -7.46 -1.84 16.26
C MET A 162 -7.12 -0.46 16.82
N GLY A 163 -7.83 -0.02 17.87
CA GLY A 163 -7.50 1.19 18.64
C GLY A 163 -6.30 0.93 19.54
N ILE A 164 -5.10 1.19 19.05
CA ILE A 164 -3.86 0.88 19.78
C ILE A 164 -3.72 1.68 21.07
N ASN A 165 -4.21 2.93 21.07
CA ASN A 165 -4.10 3.82 22.24
C ASN A 165 -5.21 3.58 23.27
N THR A 166 -6.35 3.06 22.85
CA THR A 166 -7.55 2.85 23.68
C THR A 166 -7.72 1.40 24.12
N SER A 167 -6.99 0.46 23.48
CA SER A 167 -7.13 -0.99 23.70
C SER A 167 -8.53 -1.50 23.34
N ILE A 168 -9.18 -0.88 22.35
CA ILE A 168 -10.52 -1.23 21.87
C ILE A 168 -10.42 -1.90 20.49
N VAL A 169 -11.22 -2.93 20.28
CA VAL A 169 -11.52 -3.47 18.93
C VAL A 169 -12.84 -2.88 18.46
N TYR A 170 -12.81 -2.16 17.36
CA TYR A 170 -13.99 -1.58 16.74
C TYR A 170 -14.55 -2.51 15.67
N ILE A 171 -15.88 -2.59 15.59
CA ILE A 171 -16.60 -3.27 14.51
C ILE A 171 -17.49 -2.23 13.86
N ILE A 172 -17.11 -1.80 12.65
CA ILE A 172 -17.76 -0.70 11.93
C ILE A 172 -18.50 -1.29 10.73
N ASP A 173 -19.78 -0.98 10.59
CA ASP A 173 -20.61 -1.42 9.47
C ASP A 173 -20.38 -0.48 8.26
N ILE A 174 -20.09 -1.06 7.10
CA ILE A 174 -19.86 -0.38 5.84
C ILE A 174 -20.80 -0.89 4.72
N THR A 175 -21.98 -1.36 5.09
CA THR A 175 -22.95 -1.90 4.14
C THR A 175 -23.46 -0.84 3.15
N ASP A 176 -23.48 0.41 3.55
CA ASP A 176 -24.05 1.53 2.80
C ASP A 176 -22.98 2.51 2.21
N ILE A 177 -21.77 2.01 1.88
CA ILE A 177 -20.73 2.81 1.21
C ILE A 177 -20.76 2.67 -0.31
#